data_0b47c65f251ebcaee9590ead986965de
#
_entry.id   0b47c65f251ebcaee9590ead986965de
#
_cell.length_a   1.000
_cell.length_b   1.000
_cell.length_c   1.000
_cell.angle_alpha   90.00
_cell.angle_beta   90.00
_cell.angle_gamma   90.00
#
_symmetry.space_group_name_H-M   'P 1'
#
loop_
_entity.id
_entity.type
_entity.pdbx_description
1 polymer ?
#
loop_
_entity_poly.entity_id
_entity_poly.type
_entity_poly.pdbx_seq_one_letter_code
_entity_poly.pdbx_strand_id
1 'polypeptide(L)'
;HETIEHLPNTTWTKDTLKDLPVSSSDKDKLLHFAQSDIYQACLLKTIDKEKTFFVIDRQNNTTIKGSMDFVAHDESCVILIDFKTDNATKEVILQRYKEQLLTYKRALEILFPLHTLTVYAYSFHNECFIELQ
;
A
#
# COMPACT_ATOMS: atom_id res chain seq x y z
N HIS A 1 -8.47 3.02 4.44
CA HIS A 1 -8.30 1.99 3.37
C HIS A 1 -9.56 1.82 2.55
N GLU A 2 -10.68 1.66 3.22
CA GLU A 2 -11.96 1.42 2.57
C GLU A 2 -12.30 2.52 1.57
N THR A 3 -12.01 3.76 1.92
CA THR A 3 -12.22 4.90 1.05
C THR A 3 -11.34 4.80 -0.21
N ILE A 4 -10.07 4.44 -0.05
CA ILE A 4 -9.13 4.33 -1.16
C ILE A 4 -9.49 3.16 -2.08
N GLU A 5 -10.01 2.07 -1.52
CA GLU A 5 -10.44 0.91 -2.29
C GLU A 5 -11.44 1.29 -3.38
N HIS A 6 -12.33 2.24 -3.09
CA HIS A 6 -13.40 2.64 -3.98
C HIS A 6 -13.08 3.85 -4.84
N LEU A 7 -11.91 4.47 -4.68
CA LEU A 7 -11.48 5.59 -5.52
C LEU A 7 -10.92 5.10 -6.85
N PRO A 8 -11.04 5.90 -7.92
CA PRO A 8 -10.51 5.48 -9.22
C PRO A 8 -8.97 5.40 -9.21
N ASN A 9 -8.41 4.60 -10.11
CA ASN A 9 -6.96 4.46 -10.29
C ASN A 9 -6.42 5.60 -11.16
N THR A 10 -6.61 6.82 -10.69
CA THR A 10 -6.20 8.07 -11.34
C THR A 10 -5.68 9.03 -10.28
N THR A 11 -5.15 10.18 -10.71
CA THR A 11 -4.85 11.26 -9.77
C THR A 11 -6.17 11.86 -9.27
N TRP A 12 -6.36 11.88 -7.96
CA TRP A 12 -7.56 12.45 -7.37
C TRP A 12 -7.44 13.97 -7.27
N THR A 13 -8.53 14.67 -7.55
CA THR A 13 -8.64 16.13 -7.45
C THR A 13 -9.68 16.47 -6.40
N LYS A 14 -9.79 17.74 -6.06
CA LYS A 14 -10.85 18.22 -5.15
C LYS A 14 -12.23 17.83 -5.67
N ASP A 15 -12.44 17.89 -6.99
CA ASP A 15 -13.71 17.53 -7.60
C ASP A 15 -13.98 16.02 -7.45
N THR A 16 -12.96 15.18 -7.64
CA THR A 16 -13.08 13.73 -7.44
C THR A 16 -13.54 13.40 -6.02
N LEU A 17 -13.06 14.15 -5.02
CA LEU A 17 -13.29 13.86 -3.61
C LEU A 17 -14.46 14.60 -2.99
N LYS A 18 -15.11 15.52 -3.74
CA LYS A 18 -16.11 16.44 -3.16
C LYS A 18 -17.28 15.75 -2.49
N ASP A 19 -17.72 14.62 -3.02
CA ASP A 19 -18.89 13.90 -2.53
C ASP A 19 -18.55 12.77 -1.55
N LEU A 20 -17.28 12.60 -1.20
CA LEU A 20 -16.90 11.59 -0.23
C LEU A 20 -17.38 11.95 1.19
N PRO A 21 -17.91 10.96 1.94
CA PRO A 21 -18.38 11.19 3.31
C PRO A 21 -17.23 11.22 4.33
N VAL A 22 -16.25 12.06 4.08
CA VAL A 22 -15.07 12.23 4.96
C VAL A 22 -14.83 13.72 5.21
N SER A 23 -14.09 14.04 6.26
CA SER A 23 -13.82 15.43 6.64
C SER A 23 -12.96 16.14 5.60
N SER A 24 -12.94 17.48 5.64
CA SER A 24 -12.05 18.28 4.80
C SER A 24 -10.58 17.95 5.06
N SER A 25 -10.22 17.71 6.32
CA SER A 25 -8.87 17.32 6.69
C SER A 25 -8.48 16.00 6.05
N ASP A 26 -9.38 15.02 6.05
CA ASP A 26 -9.13 13.72 5.42
C ASP A 26 -9.02 13.84 3.90
N LYS A 27 -9.85 14.70 3.28
CA LYS A 27 -9.74 14.97 1.84
C LYS A 27 -8.37 15.58 1.49
N ASP A 28 -7.87 16.49 2.30
CA ASP A 28 -6.54 17.10 2.10
C ASP A 28 -5.44 16.04 2.18
N LYS A 29 -5.54 15.11 3.12
CA LYS A 29 -4.58 14.00 3.24
C LYS A 29 -4.62 13.06 2.04
N LEU A 30 -5.81 12.77 1.52
CA LEU A 30 -5.97 11.97 0.32
C LEU A 30 -5.36 12.66 -0.90
N LEU A 31 -5.57 13.97 -1.04
CA LEU A 31 -4.96 14.75 -2.12
C LEU A 31 -3.43 14.75 -2.01
N HIS A 32 -2.89 14.89 -0.80
CA HIS A 32 -1.45 14.85 -0.58
C HIS A 32 -0.86 13.50 -1.02
N PHE A 33 -1.51 12.41 -0.63
CA PHE A 33 -1.11 11.06 -1.06
C PHE A 33 -1.14 10.93 -2.59
N ALA A 34 -2.23 11.40 -3.23
CA ALA A 34 -2.41 11.28 -4.67
C ALA A 34 -1.35 12.04 -5.46
N GLN A 35 -0.77 13.10 -4.89
CA GLN A 35 0.27 13.90 -5.53
C GLN A 35 1.67 13.35 -5.31
N SER A 36 1.83 12.30 -4.52
CA SER A 36 3.13 11.71 -4.25
C SER A 36 3.74 11.07 -5.50
N ASP A 37 5.07 11.10 -5.60
CA ASP A 37 5.79 10.47 -6.70
C ASP A 37 5.55 8.96 -6.72
N ILE A 38 5.45 8.35 -5.55
CA ILE A 38 5.23 6.89 -5.43
C ILE A 38 3.86 6.52 -6.00
N TYR A 39 2.79 7.24 -5.64
CA TYR A 39 1.46 6.96 -6.18
C TYR A 39 1.42 7.20 -7.69
N GLN A 40 2.04 8.28 -8.17
CA GLN A 40 2.11 8.57 -9.60
C GLN A 40 2.82 7.45 -10.37
N ALA A 41 3.89 6.90 -9.80
CA ALA A 41 4.57 5.75 -10.40
C ALA A 41 3.68 4.51 -10.44
N CYS A 42 2.85 4.30 -9.41
CA CYS A 42 1.91 3.19 -9.38
C CYS A 42 0.83 3.29 -10.46
N LEU A 43 0.42 4.51 -10.84
CA LEU A 43 -0.59 4.72 -11.88
C LEU A 43 -0.14 4.24 -13.26
N LEU A 44 1.16 4.03 -13.47
CA LEU A 44 1.70 3.49 -14.73
C LEU A 44 1.68 1.96 -14.76
N LYS A 45 1.22 1.32 -13.69
CA LYS A 45 1.22 -0.14 -13.52
C LYS A 45 -0.21 -0.67 -13.39
N THR A 46 -0.33 -1.99 -13.38
CA THR A 46 -1.59 -2.64 -13.01
C THR A 46 -1.77 -2.54 -11.50
N ILE A 47 -2.93 -2.06 -11.06
CA ILE A 47 -3.23 -1.85 -9.64
C ILE A 47 -4.29 -2.84 -9.18
N ASP A 48 -3.99 -3.58 -8.10
CA ASP A 48 -4.94 -4.42 -7.38
C ASP A 48 -5.14 -3.83 -5.99
N LYS A 49 -6.39 -3.64 -5.58
CA LYS A 49 -6.75 -3.13 -4.25
C LYS A 49 -7.43 -4.23 -3.46
N GLU A 50 -7.16 -4.28 -2.15
CA GLU A 50 -7.67 -5.33 -1.27
C GLU A 50 -7.45 -6.72 -1.87
N LYS A 51 -6.20 -6.96 -2.34
CA LYS A 51 -5.85 -8.21 -3.00
C LYS A 51 -5.70 -9.32 -1.97
N THR A 52 -6.60 -10.29 -2.02
CA THR A 52 -6.45 -11.50 -1.21
C THR A 52 -5.40 -12.43 -1.82
N PHE A 53 -4.69 -13.13 -0.96
CA PHE A 53 -3.65 -14.05 -1.41
C PHE A 53 -3.58 -15.29 -0.52
N PHE A 54 -3.11 -16.37 -1.12
CA PHE A 54 -2.82 -17.63 -0.43
C PHE A 54 -1.59 -18.22 -1.12
N VAL A 55 -0.47 -18.29 -0.41
CA VAL A 55 0.76 -18.82 -0.95
C VAL A 55 1.36 -19.88 -0.01
N ILE A 56 2.04 -20.86 -0.60
CA ILE A 56 2.76 -21.87 0.15
C ILE A 56 4.23 -21.49 0.13
N ASP A 57 4.80 -21.21 1.30
CA ASP A 57 6.21 -20.92 1.46
C ASP A 57 6.94 -22.24 1.75
N ARG A 58 7.48 -22.85 0.70
CA ARG A 58 8.13 -24.15 0.81
C ARG A 58 9.48 -24.07 1.55
N GLN A 59 10.13 -22.92 1.48
CA GLN A 59 11.41 -22.71 2.15
C GLN A 59 11.25 -22.70 3.67
N ASN A 60 10.19 -22.07 4.17
CA ASN A 60 9.90 -21.98 5.62
C ASN A 60 8.84 -22.98 6.05
N ASN A 61 8.35 -23.81 5.15
CA ASN A 61 7.34 -24.85 5.40
C ASN A 61 6.09 -24.26 6.07
N THR A 62 5.61 -23.14 5.55
CA THR A 62 4.43 -22.42 6.07
C THR A 62 3.49 -22.03 4.95
N THR A 63 2.27 -21.68 5.33
CA THR A 63 1.28 -21.11 4.42
C THR A 63 1.05 -19.66 4.82
N ILE A 64 1.08 -18.76 3.85
CA ILE A 64 0.83 -17.33 4.07
C ILE A 64 -0.46 -16.96 3.37
N LYS A 65 -1.40 -16.39 4.12
CA LYS A 65 -2.67 -15.93 3.57
C LYS A 65 -3.04 -14.58 4.19
N GLY A 66 -3.79 -13.79 3.44
CA GLY A 66 -4.24 -12.48 3.92
C GLY A 66 -4.75 -11.61 2.80
N SER A 67 -4.75 -10.31 3.05
CA SER A 67 -5.17 -9.30 2.09
C SER A 67 -4.17 -8.15 2.11
N MET A 68 -3.80 -7.68 0.93
CA MET A 68 -2.91 -6.54 0.76
C MET A 68 -3.73 -5.34 0.28
N ASP A 69 -3.55 -4.19 0.92
CA ASP A 69 -4.35 -2.99 0.65
C ASP A 69 -4.23 -2.50 -0.79
N PHE A 70 -3.00 -2.42 -1.29
CA PHE A 70 -2.71 -1.78 -2.57
C PHE A 70 -1.43 -2.37 -3.16
N VAL A 71 -1.54 -3.01 -4.32
CA VAL A 71 -0.40 -3.62 -5.02
C VAL A 71 -0.38 -3.12 -6.45
N ALA A 72 0.71 -2.48 -6.85
CA ALA A 72 0.93 -2.03 -8.23
C ALA A 72 2.07 -2.85 -8.83
N HIS A 73 1.87 -3.40 -10.01
CA HIS A 73 2.86 -4.26 -10.64
C HIS A 73 2.90 -4.12 -12.14
N ASP A 74 4.08 -4.37 -12.69
CA ASP A 74 4.30 -4.48 -14.14
C ASP A 74 5.23 -5.68 -14.40
N GLU A 75 5.89 -5.70 -15.56
CA GLU A 75 6.74 -6.82 -15.95
C GLU A 75 7.99 -6.98 -15.08
N SER A 76 8.44 -5.94 -14.40
CA SER A 76 9.71 -5.93 -13.69
C SER A 76 9.65 -5.52 -12.22
N CYS A 77 8.60 -4.82 -11.80
CA CYS A 77 8.51 -4.23 -10.47
C CYS A 77 7.17 -4.50 -9.80
N VAL A 78 7.19 -4.62 -8.47
CA VAL A 78 5.98 -4.67 -7.64
C VAL A 78 6.14 -3.66 -6.51
N ILE A 79 5.13 -2.84 -6.30
CA ILE A 79 5.05 -1.88 -5.20
C ILE A 79 3.86 -2.24 -4.35
N LEU A 80 4.09 -2.51 -3.07
CA LEU A 80 3.04 -2.69 -2.08
C LEU A 80 2.93 -1.45 -1.22
N ILE A 81 1.72 -0.95 -1.02
CA ILE A 81 1.43 0.13 -0.07
C ILE A 81 0.38 -0.37 0.91
N ASP A 82 0.77 -0.41 2.19
CA ASP A 82 -0.12 -0.77 3.27
C ASP A 82 -0.47 0.52 4.04
N PHE A 83 -1.76 0.85 4.11
CA PHE A 83 -2.22 2.12 4.68
C PHE A 83 -2.39 2.00 6.19
N LYS A 84 -1.82 2.95 6.93
CA LYS A 84 -1.90 3.00 8.40
C LYS A 84 -2.47 4.34 8.85
N THR A 85 -3.42 4.28 9.78
CA THR A 85 -4.06 5.45 10.37
C THR A 85 -3.63 5.71 11.81
N ASP A 86 -2.66 4.95 12.30
CA ASP A 86 -2.16 5.06 13.66
C ASP A 86 -1.67 6.47 13.98
N ASN A 87 -2.08 7.01 15.12
CA ASN A 87 -1.60 8.28 15.64
C ASN A 87 -0.29 8.03 16.39
N ALA A 88 0.79 7.85 15.64
CA ALA A 88 2.11 7.50 16.16
C ALA A 88 3.19 8.01 15.20
N THR A 89 4.44 8.09 15.68
CA THR A 89 5.57 8.46 14.82
C THR A 89 5.83 7.37 13.79
N LYS A 90 6.52 7.71 12.71
CA LYS A 90 6.86 6.73 11.67
C LYS A 90 7.73 5.59 12.22
N GLU A 91 8.61 5.88 13.19
CA GLU A 91 9.47 4.88 13.82
C GLU A 91 8.64 3.84 14.59
N VAL A 92 7.64 4.30 15.33
CA VAL A 92 6.72 3.43 16.07
C VAL A 92 5.87 2.60 15.11
N ILE A 93 5.37 3.21 14.04
CA ILE A 93 4.57 2.50 13.03
C ILE A 93 5.40 1.39 12.39
N LEU A 94 6.62 1.69 11.98
CA LEU A 94 7.49 0.68 11.37
C LEU A 94 7.76 -0.48 12.34
N GLN A 95 8.08 -0.17 13.59
CA GLN A 95 8.33 -1.20 14.61
C GLN A 95 7.10 -2.07 14.83
N ARG A 96 5.92 -1.46 14.91
CA ARG A 96 4.65 -2.15 15.16
C ARG A 96 4.27 -3.13 14.05
N TYR A 97 4.52 -2.75 12.80
CA TYR A 97 4.06 -3.51 11.63
C TYR A 97 5.16 -4.19 10.83
N LYS A 98 6.40 -4.13 11.29
CA LYS A 98 7.54 -4.67 10.54
C LYS A 98 7.35 -6.14 10.17
N GLU A 99 6.90 -6.96 11.11
CA GLU A 99 6.72 -8.39 10.85
C GLU A 99 5.61 -8.66 9.83
N GLN A 100 4.52 -7.90 9.91
CA GLN A 100 3.43 -7.99 8.93
C GLN A 100 3.94 -7.64 7.53
N LEU A 101 4.71 -6.56 7.42
CA LEU A 101 5.26 -6.11 6.14
C LEU A 101 6.27 -7.12 5.58
N LEU A 102 7.10 -7.72 6.44
CA LEU A 102 8.03 -8.78 6.02
C LEU A 102 7.28 -10.01 5.52
N THR A 103 6.18 -10.38 6.17
CA THR A 103 5.32 -11.48 5.74
C THR A 103 4.73 -11.21 4.36
N TYR A 104 4.21 -10.01 4.13
CA TYR A 104 3.70 -9.61 2.82
C TYR A 104 4.80 -9.61 1.76
N LYS A 105 5.98 -9.11 2.10
CA LYS A 105 7.12 -9.14 1.19
C LYS A 105 7.45 -10.57 0.78
N ARG A 106 7.46 -11.50 1.74
CA ARG A 106 7.71 -12.91 1.45
C ARG A 106 6.67 -13.50 0.50
N ALA A 107 5.40 -13.17 0.71
CA ALA A 107 4.34 -13.61 -0.20
C ALA A 107 4.55 -13.06 -1.61
N LEU A 108 4.94 -11.79 -1.74
CA LEU A 108 5.24 -11.18 -3.03
C LEU A 108 6.46 -11.80 -3.71
N GLU A 109 7.49 -12.19 -2.94
CA GLU A 109 8.65 -12.90 -3.49
C GLU A 109 8.24 -14.23 -4.13
N ILE A 110 7.26 -14.90 -3.53
CA ILE A 110 6.75 -16.17 -4.07
C ILE A 110 5.88 -15.94 -5.30
N LEU A 111 5.00 -14.92 -5.26
CA LEU A 111 4.09 -14.59 -6.37
C LEU A 111 4.82 -13.95 -7.56
N PHE A 112 5.88 -13.20 -7.31
CA PHE A 112 6.63 -12.44 -8.31
C PHE A 112 8.13 -12.70 -8.16
N PRO A 113 8.60 -13.94 -8.44
CA PRO A 113 9.97 -14.35 -8.09
C PRO A 113 11.09 -13.61 -8.83
N LEU A 114 10.76 -12.97 -9.96
CA LEU A 114 11.76 -12.28 -10.79
C LEU A 114 11.63 -10.76 -10.75
N HIS A 115 10.73 -10.23 -9.92
CA HIS A 115 10.46 -8.80 -9.85
C HIS A 115 11.28 -8.12 -8.77
N THR A 116 11.56 -6.84 -8.98
CA THR A 116 12.05 -5.96 -7.91
C THR A 116 10.88 -5.58 -7.04
N LEU A 117 11.00 -5.80 -5.74
CA LEU A 117 9.92 -5.56 -4.78
C LEU A 117 10.23 -4.35 -3.90
N THR A 118 9.25 -3.47 -3.74
CA THR A 118 9.32 -2.36 -2.80
C THR A 118 8.07 -2.38 -1.94
N VAL A 119 8.22 -2.33 -0.63
CA VAL A 119 7.14 -2.43 0.33
C VAL A 119 7.11 -1.16 1.18
N TYR A 120 5.95 -0.51 1.22
CA TYR A 120 5.75 0.70 2.01
C TYR A 120 4.59 0.51 2.99
N ALA A 121 4.74 1.09 4.18
CA ALA A 121 3.59 1.53 4.96
C ALA A 121 3.38 3.02 4.66
N TYR A 122 2.16 3.44 4.40
CA TYR A 122 1.85 4.87 4.28
C TYR A 122 1.11 5.33 5.52
N SER A 123 1.69 6.29 6.22
CA SER A 123 1.10 6.88 7.42
C SER A 123 0.28 8.11 7.06
N PHE A 124 -1.04 8.04 7.21
CA PHE A 124 -1.89 9.21 7.01
C PHE A 124 -1.68 10.27 8.09
N HIS A 125 -1.37 9.85 9.31
CA HIS A 125 -1.10 10.78 10.41
C HIS A 125 0.15 11.62 10.13
N ASN A 126 1.23 10.99 9.67
CA ASN A 126 2.50 11.67 9.37
C ASN A 126 2.59 12.13 7.92
N GLU A 127 1.64 11.76 7.08
CA GLU A 127 1.59 12.05 5.64
C GLU A 127 2.90 11.68 4.94
N CYS A 128 3.38 10.47 5.20
CA CYS A 128 4.63 10.00 4.60
C CYS A 128 4.63 8.50 4.33
N PHE A 129 5.48 8.11 3.39
CA PHE A 129 5.79 6.71 3.11
C PHE A 129 6.92 6.25 4.02
N ILE A 130 6.79 5.02 4.51
CA ILE A 130 7.80 4.36 5.33
C ILE A 130 8.23 3.12 4.56
N GLU A 131 9.44 3.12 4.03
CA GLU A 131 9.93 1.99 3.25
C GLU A 131 10.48 0.90 4.15
N LEU A 132 10.08 -0.35 3.87
CA LEU A 132 10.65 -1.53 4.53
C LEU A 132 12.03 -1.82 3.92
N GLN A 133 13.05 -1.80 4.74
CA GLN A 133 14.43 -2.08 4.34
C GLN A 133 14.76 -3.58 4.37
#